data_3bef9e77aafedfbc4b30a0d2b829f2e5
#
_entry.id   3bef9e77aafedfbc4b30a0d2b829f2e5
#
_cell.length_a   1.000
_cell.length_b   1.000
_cell.length_c   1.000
_cell.angle_alpha   90.00
_cell.angle_beta   90.00
_cell.angle_gamma   90.00
#
_symmetry.space_group_name_H-M   'P 1'
#
loop_
_entity.id
_entity.type
_entity.pdbx_description
1 polymer ?
#
loop_
_entity_poly.entity_id
_entity_poly.type
_entity_poly.pdbx_seq_one_letter_code
_entity_poly.pdbx_strand_id
1 'polypeptide(L)'
;IFNRIFKKISSSDFDRILAVSELINLFPKLGKSAGILSHGEKQWLEMGMLMVSDPKLMLLDEPVAGMSRAEADRTSEMLRSLSTSRAILVVEHDMEFVRKIADNVTVMDQGSVIAEGNMMQIQNDRKVREVYLGDEKSSF
;
A
#
# COMPACT_ATOMS: atom_id res chain seq x y z
N ILE A 1 29.36 5.87 10.61
CA ILE A 1 28.03 5.26 10.70
C ILE A 1 27.34 5.67 12.01
N PHE A 2 28.05 5.75 13.17
CA PHE A 2 27.46 6.08 14.48
C PHE A 2 26.90 7.51 14.59
N ASN A 3 27.43 8.49 13.86
CA ASN A 3 26.97 9.90 13.97
C ASN A 3 25.56 10.17 13.37
N ARG A 4 24.94 9.22 12.69
CA ARG A 4 23.57 9.37 12.16
C ARG A 4 22.48 9.02 13.17
N ILE A 5 22.80 8.24 14.21
CA ILE A 5 21.82 7.75 15.20
C ILE A 5 21.42 8.85 16.21
N PHE A 6 22.25 9.89 16.39
CA PHE A 6 22.03 10.99 17.35
C PHE A 6 21.77 12.35 16.67
N LYS A 7 21.42 12.38 15.39
CA LYS A 7 21.04 13.64 14.75
C LYS A 7 19.74 14.14 15.38
N LYS A 8 19.78 15.31 16.01
CA LYS A 8 18.57 16.00 16.49
C LYS A 8 17.61 16.16 15.31
N ILE A 9 16.34 15.82 15.54
CA ILE A 9 15.25 16.04 14.56
C ILE A 9 15.23 17.56 14.29
N SER A 10 15.31 17.95 13.02
CA SER A 10 15.19 19.37 12.63
C SER A 10 13.72 19.81 12.75
N SER A 11 13.46 21.12 12.80
CA SER A 11 12.08 21.62 12.78
C SER A 11 11.34 21.15 11.52
N SER A 12 12.00 21.16 10.37
CA SER A 12 11.41 20.68 9.11
C SER A 12 11.10 19.18 9.11
N ASP A 13 11.92 18.34 9.76
CA ASP A 13 11.62 16.91 9.93
C ASP A 13 10.42 16.73 10.86
N PHE A 14 10.33 17.54 11.91
CA PHE A 14 9.22 17.49 12.85
C PHE A 14 7.89 17.88 12.17
N ASP A 15 7.88 18.99 11.41
CA ASP A 15 6.71 19.43 10.66
C ASP A 15 6.24 18.34 9.68
N ARG A 16 7.18 17.64 9.02
CA ARG A 16 6.87 16.52 8.14
C ARG A 16 6.28 15.34 8.89
N ILE A 17 6.83 14.99 10.06
CA ILE A 17 6.27 13.94 10.92
C ILE A 17 4.82 14.26 11.32
N LEU A 18 4.54 15.52 11.68
CA LEU A 18 3.18 15.95 12.02
C LEU A 18 2.23 15.77 10.82
N ALA A 19 2.59 16.31 9.66
CA ALA A 19 1.78 16.21 8.45
C ALA A 19 1.51 14.74 8.05
N VAL A 20 2.54 13.88 8.09
CA VAL A 20 2.37 12.45 7.81
C VAL A 20 1.50 11.78 8.85
N SER A 21 1.65 12.10 10.15
CA SER A 21 0.85 11.51 11.22
C SER A 21 -0.64 11.85 11.10
N GLU A 22 -0.97 13.02 10.59
CA GLU A 22 -2.35 13.40 10.26
C GLU A 22 -2.88 12.58 9.08
N LEU A 23 -2.09 12.47 8.00
CA LEU A 23 -2.46 11.71 6.81
C LEU A 23 -2.77 10.24 7.12
N ILE A 24 -1.93 9.60 7.95
CA ILE A 24 -2.13 8.21 8.39
C ILE A 24 -3.07 8.08 9.60
N ASN A 25 -3.71 9.18 10.05
CA ASN A 25 -4.64 9.22 11.18
C ASN A 25 -4.06 8.72 12.52
N LEU A 26 -2.77 8.88 12.73
CA LEU A 26 -2.09 8.54 13.99
C LEU A 26 -1.69 9.77 14.82
N PHE A 27 -2.01 10.99 14.37
CA PHE A 27 -1.73 12.22 15.11
C PHE A 27 -2.21 12.18 16.58
N PRO A 28 -3.45 11.68 16.92
CA PRO A 28 -3.90 11.60 18.30
C PRO A 28 -3.11 10.61 19.18
N LYS A 29 -2.31 9.76 18.55
CA LYS A 29 -1.48 8.74 19.21
C LYS A 29 0.01 9.07 19.22
N LEU A 30 0.40 10.26 18.75
CA LEU A 30 1.79 10.73 18.86
C LEU A 30 2.25 10.73 20.32
N GLY A 31 3.50 10.32 20.53
CA GLY A 31 4.10 10.19 21.87
C GLY A 31 3.67 8.95 22.66
N LYS A 32 2.76 8.12 22.12
CA LYS A 32 2.39 6.83 22.71
C LYS A 32 3.28 5.71 22.16
N SER A 33 3.38 4.62 22.92
CA SER A 33 4.10 3.43 22.44
C SER A 33 3.38 2.81 21.25
N ALA A 34 4.11 2.43 20.20
CA ALA A 34 3.57 1.71 19.05
C ALA A 34 2.93 0.35 19.42
N GLY A 35 3.27 -0.19 20.60
CA GLY A 35 2.69 -1.43 21.11
C GLY A 35 1.18 -1.39 21.34
N ILE A 36 0.59 -0.20 21.52
CA ILE A 36 -0.87 -0.03 21.73
C ILE A 36 -1.67 0.05 20.44
N LEU A 37 -0.99 0.15 19.28
CA LEU A 37 -1.64 0.28 17.98
C LEU A 37 -2.28 -1.05 17.57
N SER A 38 -3.45 -0.97 16.91
CA SER A 38 -4.05 -2.11 16.22
C SER A 38 -3.15 -2.59 15.07
N HIS A 39 -3.49 -3.73 14.48
CA HIS A 39 -2.74 -4.25 13.33
C HIS A 39 -2.76 -3.27 12.15
N GLY A 40 -3.92 -2.79 11.73
CA GLY A 40 -4.04 -1.80 10.66
C GLY A 40 -3.32 -0.48 10.95
N GLU A 41 -3.36 -0.01 12.21
CA GLU A 41 -2.61 1.19 12.62
C GLU A 41 -1.09 1.00 12.57
N LYS A 42 -0.59 -0.21 12.82
CA LYS A 42 0.83 -0.53 12.65
C LYS A 42 1.23 -0.49 11.16
N GLN A 43 0.41 -1.03 10.28
CA GLN A 43 0.61 -0.95 8.83
C GLN A 43 0.64 0.52 8.36
N TRP A 44 -0.30 1.36 8.86
CA TRP A 44 -0.27 2.79 8.56
C TRP A 44 0.97 3.48 9.11
N LEU A 45 1.45 3.09 10.31
CA LEU A 45 2.69 3.63 10.86
C LEU A 45 3.90 3.27 9.97
N GLU A 46 3.99 2.03 9.49
CA GLU A 46 5.05 1.58 8.59
C GLU A 46 5.05 2.38 7.27
N MET A 47 3.88 2.56 6.65
CA MET A 47 3.75 3.44 5.49
C MET A 47 4.13 4.88 5.81
N GLY A 48 3.72 5.41 6.98
CA GLY A 48 4.08 6.75 7.45
C GLY A 48 5.59 6.93 7.60
N MET A 49 6.28 5.94 8.13
CA MET A 49 7.75 5.98 8.25
C MET A 49 8.43 6.07 6.88
N LEU A 50 7.91 5.39 5.85
CA LEU A 50 8.39 5.54 4.48
C LEU A 50 8.10 6.95 3.95
N MET A 51 6.90 7.48 4.18
CA MET A 51 6.49 8.81 3.68
C MET A 51 7.32 9.96 4.27
N VAL A 52 7.74 9.87 5.54
CA VAL A 52 8.59 10.89 6.17
C VAL A 52 9.90 11.08 5.41
N SER A 53 10.44 10.04 4.78
CA SER A 53 11.66 10.14 3.96
C SER A 53 11.45 10.78 2.59
N ASP A 54 10.20 11.10 2.23
CA ASP A 54 9.79 11.70 0.95
C ASP A 54 10.31 10.95 -0.29
N PRO A 55 10.05 9.64 -0.40
CA PRO A 55 10.58 8.84 -1.50
C PRO A 55 9.89 9.19 -2.82
N LYS A 56 10.63 9.11 -3.93
CA LYS A 56 10.06 9.21 -5.28
C LYS A 56 9.31 7.95 -5.70
N LEU A 57 9.68 6.81 -5.12
CA LEU A 57 9.06 5.51 -5.35
C LEU A 57 8.82 4.82 -4.00
N MET A 58 7.60 4.37 -3.76
CA MET A 58 7.23 3.49 -2.64
C MET A 58 7.00 2.08 -3.15
N LEU A 59 7.57 1.10 -2.45
CA LEU A 59 7.34 -0.32 -2.68
C LEU A 59 6.58 -0.87 -1.49
N LEU A 60 5.39 -1.40 -1.71
CA LEU A 60 4.50 -1.90 -0.68
C LEU A 60 4.15 -3.36 -0.99
N ASP A 61 4.37 -4.22 -0.02
CA ASP A 61 4.05 -5.65 -0.12
C ASP A 61 2.90 -5.96 0.83
N GLU A 62 1.77 -6.39 0.26
CA GLU A 62 0.51 -6.68 0.95
C GLU A 62 0.09 -5.60 1.99
N PRO A 63 0.01 -4.30 1.59
CA PRO A 63 -0.18 -3.20 2.53
C PRO A 63 -1.52 -3.22 3.28
N VAL A 64 -2.50 -4.04 2.84
CA VAL A 64 -3.80 -4.18 3.50
C VAL A 64 -4.02 -5.54 4.14
N ALA A 65 -2.99 -6.39 4.23
CA ALA A 65 -3.10 -7.70 4.84
C ALA A 65 -3.63 -7.60 6.28
N GLY A 66 -4.71 -8.35 6.58
CA GLY A 66 -5.32 -8.37 7.92
C GLY A 66 -6.07 -7.10 8.33
N MET A 67 -6.25 -6.13 7.44
CA MET A 67 -7.10 -4.96 7.66
C MET A 67 -8.57 -5.30 7.52
N SER A 68 -9.42 -4.59 8.26
CA SER A 68 -10.85 -4.54 7.97
C SER A 68 -11.10 -3.84 6.62
N ARG A 69 -12.29 -4.08 6.03
CA ARG A 69 -12.67 -3.43 4.78
C ARG A 69 -12.60 -1.90 4.85
N ALA A 70 -13.04 -1.31 5.97
CA ALA A 70 -12.98 0.14 6.17
C ALA A 70 -11.54 0.67 6.24
N GLU A 71 -10.62 -0.09 6.84
CA GLU A 71 -9.19 0.27 6.87
C GLU A 71 -8.57 0.15 5.47
N ALA A 72 -8.88 -0.92 4.72
CA ALA A 72 -8.42 -1.10 3.35
C ALA A 72 -8.95 0.00 2.41
N ASP A 73 -10.22 0.38 2.53
CA ASP A 73 -10.80 1.49 1.77
C ASP A 73 -10.06 2.81 2.03
N ARG A 74 -9.82 3.12 3.29
CA ARG A 74 -9.06 4.30 3.68
C ARG A 74 -7.61 4.26 3.18
N THR A 75 -6.97 3.08 3.23
CA THR A 75 -5.62 2.91 2.66
C THR A 75 -5.62 3.16 1.17
N SER A 76 -6.66 2.71 0.45
CA SER A 76 -6.78 2.95 -0.99
C SER A 76 -6.90 4.45 -1.32
N GLU A 77 -7.70 5.20 -0.58
CA GLU A 77 -7.84 6.65 -0.74
C GLU A 77 -6.51 7.38 -0.49
N MET A 78 -5.81 6.99 0.59
CA MET A 78 -4.51 7.54 0.93
C MET A 78 -3.48 7.28 -0.18
N LEU A 79 -3.36 6.05 -0.67
CA LEU A 79 -2.42 5.70 -1.74
C LEU A 79 -2.76 6.40 -3.06
N ARG A 80 -4.03 6.53 -3.42
CA ARG A 80 -4.48 7.32 -4.59
C ARG A 80 -4.07 8.78 -4.46
N SER A 81 -4.24 9.38 -3.30
CA SER A 81 -3.79 10.77 -3.07
C SER A 81 -2.26 10.90 -3.23
N LEU A 82 -1.50 9.96 -2.72
CA LEU A 82 -0.04 9.96 -2.80
C LEU A 82 0.49 9.72 -4.22
N SER A 83 -0.21 8.91 -5.03
CA SER A 83 0.20 8.58 -6.40
C SER A 83 0.24 9.78 -7.34
N THR A 84 -0.39 10.90 -6.98
CA THR A 84 -0.33 12.15 -7.75
C THR A 84 1.06 12.80 -7.77
N SER A 85 1.91 12.49 -6.79
CA SER A 85 3.23 13.13 -6.60
C SER A 85 4.40 12.15 -6.60
N ARG A 86 4.14 10.85 -6.54
CA ARG A 86 5.19 9.81 -6.47
C ARG A 86 4.72 8.50 -7.11
N ALA A 87 5.66 7.71 -7.56
CA ALA A 87 5.37 6.36 -8.04
C ALA A 87 5.12 5.42 -6.83
N ILE A 88 4.12 4.54 -6.97
CA ILE A 88 3.80 3.53 -5.95
C ILE A 88 3.70 2.20 -6.68
N LEU A 89 4.50 1.22 -6.27
CA LEU A 89 4.39 -0.16 -6.69
C LEU A 89 3.84 -0.98 -5.51
N VAL A 90 2.72 -1.67 -5.77
CA VAL A 90 2.06 -2.51 -4.77
C VAL A 90 2.06 -3.94 -5.26
N VAL A 91 2.45 -4.88 -4.40
CA VAL A 91 2.24 -6.31 -4.59
C VAL A 91 1.03 -6.69 -3.74
N GLU A 92 -0.01 -7.21 -4.37
CA GLU A 92 -1.27 -7.53 -3.71
C GLU A 92 -2.01 -8.67 -4.42
N HIS A 93 -2.80 -9.39 -3.67
CA HIS A 93 -3.70 -10.43 -4.17
C HIS A 93 -5.18 -10.07 -3.94
N ASP A 94 -5.50 -9.02 -3.20
CA ASP A 94 -6.86 -8.49 -3.07
C ASP A 94 -7.23 -7.68 -4.31
N MET A 95 -7.94 -8.32 -5.24
CA MET A 95 -8.36 -7.71 -6.51
C MET A 95 -9.32 -6.53 -6.33
N GLU A 96 -10.07 -6.48 -5.22
CA GLU A 96 -10.96 -5.36 -4.93
C GLU A 96 -10.16 -4.12 -4.54
N PHE A 97 -9.13 -4.32 -3.72
CA PHE A 97 -8.19 -3.26 -3.36
C PHE A 97 -7.39 -2.78 -4.58
N VAL A 98 -6.80 -3.71 -5.35
CA VAL A 98 -6.05 -3.37 -6.58
C VAL A 98 -6.90 -2.54 -7.55
N ARG A 99 -8.17 -2.89 -7.74
CA ARG A 99 -9.10 -2.14 -8.60
C ARG A 99 -9.24 -0.67 -8.18
N LYS A 100 -9.16 -0.38 -6.89
CA LYS A 100 -9.31 0.99 -6.36
C LYS A 100 -8.08 1.84 -6.57
N ILE A 101 -6.88 1.23 -6.60
CA ILE A 101 -5.63 1.99 -6.56
C ILE A 101 -4.83 1.96 -7.86
N ALA A 102 -4.93 0.91 -8.66
CA ALA A 102 -4.03 0.67 -9.78
C ALA A 102 -4.45 1.43 -11.05
N ASP A 103 -3.48 2.08 -11.69
CA ASP A 103 -3.60 2.61 -13.04
C ASP A 103 -3.14 1.55 -14.06
N ASN A 104 -2.11 0.77 -13.72
CA ASN A 104 -1.62 -0.37 -14.49
C ASN A 104 -1.41 -1.57 -13.58
N VAL A 105 -1.69 -2.76 -14.07
CA VAL A 105 -1.59 -4.02 -13.34
C VAL A 105 -0.74 -4.99 -14.13
N THR A 106 0.25 -5.58 -13.47
CA THR A 106 1.04 -6.69 -13.99
C THR A 106 0.67 -7.95 -13.21
N VAL A 107 0.14 -8.94 -13.89
CA VAL A 107 -0.23 -10.23 -13.29
C VAL A 107 0.90 -11.21 -13.46
N MET A 108 1.31 -11.82 -12.36
CA MET A 108 2.39 -12.82 -12.33
C MET A 108 1.86 -14.16 -11.84
N ASP A 109 2.34 -15.22 -12.47
CA ASP A 109 2.15 -16.60 -12.03
C ASP A 109 3.45 -17.38 -12.17
N GLN A 110 3.80 -18.15 -11.15
CA GLN A 110 5.02 -18.97 -11.08
C GLN A 110 6.30 -18.23 -11.53
N GLY A 111 6.45 -16.95 -11.14
CA GLY A 111 7.61 -16.13 -11.48
C GLY A 111 7.61 -15.55 -12.90
N SER A 112 6.54 -15.72 -13.66
CA SER A 112 6.40 -15.21 -15.02
C SER A 112 5.26 -14.20 -15.13
N VAL A 113 5.46 -13.15 -15.92
CA VAL A 113 4.40 -12.20 -16.26
C VAL A 113 3.45 -12.86 -17.26
N ILE A 114 2.17 -12.95 -16.92
CA ILE A 114 1.14 -13.55 -17.77
C ILE A 114 0.24 -12.52 -18.45
N ALA A 115 0.06 -11.35 -17.84
CA ALA A 115 -0.71 -10.25 -18.42
C ALA A 115 -0.22 -8.91 -17.86
N GLU A 116 -0.39 -7.84 -18.65
CA GLU A 116 -0.12 -6.46 -18.25
C GLU A 116 -1.12 -5.52 -18.93
N GLY A 117 -1.64 -4.55 -18.18
CA GLY A 117 -2.59 -3.57 -18.69
C GLY A 117 -3.41 -2.91 -17.61
N ASN A 118 -4.42 -2.13 -18.01
CA ASN A 118 -5.38 -1.57 -17.06
C ASN A 118 -6.30 -2.66 -16.50
N MET A 119 -7.00 -2.34 -15.43
CA MET A 119 -7.87 -3.30 -14.73
C MET A 119 -8.92 -3.96 -15.63
N MET A 120 -9.48 -3.22 -16.58
CA MET A 120 -10.47 -3.75 -17.53
C MET A 120 -9.85 -4.81 -18.47
N GLN A 121 -8.64 -4.57 -18.96
CA GLN A 121 -7.90 -5.51 -19.78
C GLN A 121 -7.58 -6.79 -19.00
N ILE A 122 -7.07 -6.63 -17.77
CA ILE A 122 -6.73 -7.77 -16.90
C ILE A 122 -7.94 -8.65 -16.59
N GLN A 123 -9.09 -8.06 -16.25
CA GLN A 123 -10.31 -8.83 -15.96
C GLN A 123 -10.86 -9.60 -17.15
N ASN A 124 -10.59 -9.13 -18.36
CA ASN A 124 -11.01 -9.78 -19.59
C ASN A 124 -9.94 -10.71 -20.19
N ASP A 125 -8.73 -10.71 -19.64
CA ASP A 125 -7.66 -11.57 -20.12
C ASP A 125 -7.97 -13.05 -19.82
N ARG A 126 -7.89 -13.87 -20.87
CA ARG A 126 -8.23 -15.31 -20.76
C ARG A 126 -7.27 -16.05 -19.83
N LYS A 127 -5.97 -15.77 -19.89
CA LYS A 127 -4.97 -16.45 -19.05
C LYS A 127 -5.16 -16.09 -17.58
N VAL A 128 -5.45 -14.82 -17.29
CA VAL A 128 -5.74 -14.38 -15.92
C VAL A 128 -6.96 -15.08 -15.36
N ARG A 129 -8.02 -15.19 -16.16
CA ARG A 129 -9.23 -15.89 -15.75
C ARG A 129 -9.00 -17.39 -15.50
N GLU A 130 -8.24 -18.05 -16.34
CA GLU A 130 -7.88 -19.48 -16.18
C GLU A 130 -7.08 -19.71 -14.88
N VAL A 131 -6.15 -18.81 -14.53
CA VAL A 131 -5.28 -18.96 -13.35
C VAL A 131 -5.98 -18.57 -12.05
N TYR A 132 -6.71 -17.44 -12.02
CA TYR A 132 -7.24 -16.86 -10.79
C TYR A 132 -8.72 -17.16 -10.52
N LEU A 133 -9.53 -17.41 -11.55
CA LEU A 133 -10.96 -17.68 -11.38
C LEU A 133 -11.29 -19.17 -11.48
N GLY A 134 -10.31 -20.00 -11.84
CA GLY A 134 -10.56 -21.40 -12.17
C GLY A 134 -11.45 -21.52 -13.41
N ASP A 135 -11.32 -22.58 -14.18
CA ASP A 135 -12.29 -22.89 -15.22
C ASP A 135 -13.68 -23.04 -14.58
N GLU A 136 -14.64 -22.20 -14.93
CA GLU A 136 -16.06 -22.37 -14.58
C GLU A 136 -16.67 -23.66 -15.18
N LYS A 137 -15.85 -24.64 -15.52
CA LYS A 137 -16.25 -25.90 -16.12
C LYS A 137 -16.25 -27.09 -15.17
N SER A 138 -16.23 -26.88 -13.86
CA SER A 138 -16.35 -27.99 -12.89
C SER A 138 -17.54 -27.80 -11.97
N SER A 139 -18.72 -27.57 -12.54
CA SER A 139 -19.99 -27.68 -11.83
C SER A 139 -21.03 -28.31 -12.78
N PHE A 140 -20.94 -29.59 -12.92
CA PHE A 140 -22.03 -30.46 -13.31
C PHE A 140 -22.14 -31.61 -12.29
#